data_1051e39eed8658bfcbdf5d6213f8eeb4
#
_entry.id   1051e39eed8658bfcbdf5d6213f8eeb4
#
_cell.length_a   1.000
_cell.length_b   1.000
_cell.length_c   1.000
_cell.angle_alpha   90.00
_cell.angle_beta   90.00
_cell.angle_gamma   90.00
#
_symmetry.space_group_name_H-M   'P 1'
#
loop_
_entity.id
_entity.type
_entity.pdbx_description
1 polymer ?
#
loop_
_entity_poly.entity_id
_entity_poly.type
_entity_poly.pdbx_seq_one_letter_code
_entity_poly.pdbx_strand_id
1 'polypeptide(L)'
;VRPTRPSGDTVRAGALRHRITFQSPGLILDPDTGEMLQGWATVWEKVPASVEPLSARDLIAAQAGQSEASGRMVIRYRAGVLPTMRILHRGDVYNIQGPPMPDPVSGLEYLTILVAKGLNDG
;
A
#
# COMPACT_ATOMS: atom_id res chain seq x y z
N VAL A 1 -15.53 -0.93 -32.33
CA VAL A 1 -15.08 -1.86 -31.42
C VAL A 1 -14.25 -1.24 -30.40
N ARG A 2 -14.40 -1.58 -29.21
CA ARG A 2 -13.75 -1.05 -28.27
C ARG A 2 -12.46 -1.68 -28.12
N PRO A 3 -11.47 -1.04 -27.81
CA PRO A 3 -10.19 -1.62 -27.63
C PRO A 3 -10.21 -2.56 -26.48
N THR A 4 -9.48 -3.59 -26.68
CA THR A 4 -9.41 -4.55 -25.68
C THR A 4 -8.47 -4.09 -24.66
N ARG A 5 -8.76 -4.29 -23.43
CA ARG A 5 -7.98 -3.97 -22.47
C ARG A 5 -6.92 -4.87 -22.34
N PRO A 6 -5.76 -4.51 -22.02
CA PRO A 6 -4.68 -5.41 -21.74
C PRO A 6 -5.05 -6.26 -20.61
N SER A 7 -4.53 -7.43 -20.66
CA SER A 7 -4.92 -8.30 -19.66
C SER A 7 -4.40 -7.83 -18.41
N GLY A 8 -5.00 -7.80 -17.53
CA GLY A 8 -4.74 -7.71 -16.18
C GLY A 8 -3.58 -6.98 -15.66
N ASP A 9 -2.62 -6.72 -16.49
CA ASP A 9 -1.58 -6.11 -15.99
C ASP A 9 -1.67 -4.68 -15.97
N THR A 10 -2.53 -4.02 -16.57
CA THR A 10 -2.61 -2.58 -16.66
C THR A 10 -3.73 -2.08 -15.80
N VAL A 11 -3.45 -1.09 -14.98
CA VAL A 11 -4.44 -0.54 -14.10
C VAL A 11 -4.97 0.73 -14.74
N ARG A 12 -6.32 0.87 -14.79
CA ARG A 12 -6.89 2.07 -15.29
C ARG A 12 -7.06 3.04 -14.20
N ALA A 13 -6.95 4.30 -14.48
CA ALA A 13 -7.15 5.33 -13.48
C ALA A 13 -8.48 5.19 -12.76
N GLY A 14 -9.51 4.75 -13.50
CA GLY A 14 -10.81 4.57 -12.88
C GLY A 14 -10.89 3.47 -11.86
N ALA A 15 -9.90 2.59 -11.81
CA ALA A 15 -9.88 1.54 -10.83
C ALA A 15 -9.34 2.03 -9.49
N LEU A 16 -8.76 3.21 -9.46
CA LEU A 16 -8.22 3.73 -8.21
C LEU A 16 -9.32 4.46 -7.47
N ARG A 17 -10.29 3.68 -6.97
CA ARG A 17 -11.47 4.26 -6.37
C ARG A 17 -11.40 4.46 -4.89
N HIS A 18 -10.42 3.87 -4.24
CA HIS A 18 -10.30 3.96 -2.80
C HIS A 18 -9.34 5.08 -2.45
N ARG A 19 -9.41 5.55 -1.23
CA ARG A 19 -8.49 6.56 -0.74
C ARG A 19 -7.76 5.97 0.45
N ILE A 20 -6.46 5.96 0.40
CA ILE A 20 -5.67 5.40 1.49
C ILE A 20 -4.73 6.44 2.04
N THR A 21 -4.27 6.22 3.25
CA THR A 21 -3.37 7.13 3.94
C THR A 21 -2.08 6.40 4.25
N PHE A 22 -0.96 7.03 3.97
CA PHE A 22 0.34 6.43 4.28
C PHE A 22 0.90 7.11 5.53
N GLN A 23 1.41 6.31 6.43
CA GLN A 23 2.04 6.82 7.65
C GLN A 23 3.43 6.20 7.81
N SER A 24 4.34 6.98 8.36
CA SER A 24 5.71 6.56 8.58
C SER A 24 5.98 6.54 10.07
N PRO A 25 6.74 5.57 10.57
CA PRO A 25 7.08 5.56 11.99
C PRO A 25 8.04 6.69 12.33
N GLY A 26 7.93 7.20 13.52
CA GLY A 26 8.81 8.25 13.96
C GLY A 26 8.47 8.74 15.34
N LEU A 27 9.14 9.80 15.74
CA LEU A 27 8.88 10.38 17.03
C LEU A 27 7.90 11.52 16.87
N ILE A 28 6.92 11.56 17.74
CA ILE A 28 5.88 12.57 17.71
C ILE A 28 5.89 13.28 19.04
N LEU A 29 5.78 14.59 19.01
CA LEU A 29 5.79 15.39 20.20
C LEU A 29 4.45 15.26 20.93
N ASP A 30 4.52 14.95 22.22
CA ASP A 30 3.33 14.93 23.03
C ASP A 30 3.05 16.35 23.46
N PRO A 31 1.94 16.95 23.03
CA PRO A 31 1.67 18.34 23.36
C PRO A 31 1.41 18.58 24.84
N ASP A 32 1.07 17.55 25.59
CA ASP A 32 0.81 17.75 27.00
C ASP A 32 2.06 17.71 27.85
N THR A 33 3.01 16.88 27.52
CA THR A 33 4.20 16.72 28.34
C THR A 33 5.46 17.24 27.68
N GLY A 34 5.43 17.47 26.38
CA GLY A 34 6.61 17.87 25.68
C GLY A 34 7.56 16.75 25.35
N GLU A 35 7.18 15.53 25.64
CA GLU A 35 8.04 14.41 25.35
C GLU A 35 7.92 13.95 23.94
N MET A 36 8.98 13.34 23.40
CA MET A 36 8.93 12.76 22.07
C MET A 36 8.59 11.29 22.25
N LEU A 37 7.46 10.88 21.64
CA LEU A 37 6.97 9.53 21.76
C LEU A 37 7.04 8.83 20.42
N GLN A 38 7.18 7.51 20.46
CA GLN A 38 7.11 6.72 19.25
C GLN A 38 5.71 6.79 18.70
N GLY A 39 5.58 7.02 17.44
CA GLY A 39 4.25 7.10 16.84
C GLY A 39 4.32 7.03 15.33
N TRP A 40 3.23 7.41 14.70
CA TRP A 40 3.12 7.36 13.25
C TRP A 40 2.75 8.74 12.74
N ALA A 41 3.50 9.21 11.76
CA ALA A 41 3.23 10.51 11.17
C ALA A 41 2.63 10.29 9.80
N THR A 42 1.59 11.04 9.47
CA THR A 42 0.96 10.93 8.17
C THR A 42 1.87 11.54 7.12
N VAL A 43 2.15 10.77 6.08
CA VAL A 43 2.98 11.23 5.00
C VAL A 43 2.10 11.71 3.86
N TRP A 44 1.13 10.91 3.46
CA TRP A 44 0.20 11.30 2.41
C TRP A 44 -1.20 10.87 2.79
N GLU A 45 -2.20 11.70 2.53
CA GLU A 45 -3.57 11.37 2.78
C GLU A 45 -4.36 11.28 1.52
N LYS A 46 -5.43 10.55 1.54
CA LYS A 46 -6.38 10.48 0.42
C LYS A 46 -5.72 10.13 -0.89
N VAL A 47 -4.80 9.18 -0.86
CA VAL A 47 -4.13 8.75 -2.06
C VAL A 47 -5.05 7.80 -2.82
N PRO A 48 -5.34 8.07 -4.08
CA PRO A 48 -6.20 7.16 -4.85
C PRO A 48 -5.52 5.82 -5.02
N ALA A 49 -6.27 4.75 -4.80
CA ALA A 49 -5.70 3.40 -4.84
C ALA A 49 -6.75 2.38 -5.25
N SER A 50 -6.29 1.28 -5.81
CA SER A 50 -7.13 0.11 -5.93
C SER A 50 -6.74 -0.81 -4.79
N VAL A 51 -7.70 -1.48 -4.21
CA VAL A 51 -7.47 -2.36 -3.08
C VAL A 51 -8.10 -3.70 -3.41
N GLU A 52 -7.30 -4.74 -3.48
CA GLU A 52 -7.79 -6.05 -3.86
C GLU A 52 -7.16 -7.13 -3.02
N PRO A 53 -7.86 -8.22 -2.78
CA PRO A 53 -7.22 -9.36 -2.14
C PRO A 53 -6.30 -10.05 -3.13
N LEU A 54 -5.36 -10.81 -2.64
CA LEU A 54 -4.52 -11.61 -3.52
C LEU A 54 -5.34 -12.78 -4.05
N SER A 55 -5.07 -13.17 -5.29
CA SER A 55 -5.68 -14.38 -5.83
C SER A 55 -5.12 -15.57 -5.08
N ALA A 56 -5.79 -16.73 -5.20
CA ALA A 56 -5.31 -17.93 -4.54
C ALA A 56 -3.89 -18.26 -4.97
N ARG A 57 -3.61 -18.10 -6.26
CA ARG A 57 -2.30 -18.39 -6.75
C ARG A 57 -1.25 -17.48 -6.16
N ASP A 58 -1.55 -16.17 -6.11
CA ASP A 58 -0.59 -15.23 -5.57
C ASP A 58 -0.42 -15.42 -4.08
N LEU A 59 -1.47 -15.84 -3.40
CA LEU A 59 -1.39 -16.08 -1.98
C LEU A 59 -0.47 -17.26 -1.69
N ILE A 60 -0.60 -18.33 -2.48
CA ILE A 60 0.27 -19.48 -2.31
C ILE A 60 1.72 -19.10 -2.59
N ALA A 61 1.95 -18.32 -3.63
CA ALA A 61 3.30 -17.90 -3.96
C ALA A 61 3.89 -17.04 -2.85
N ALA A 62 3.10 -16.17 -2.25
CA ALA A 62 3.58 -15.33 -1.17
C ALA A 62 3.94 -16.18 0.03
N GLN A 63 3.11 -17.16 0.36
CA GLN A 63 3.39 -18.02 1.49
C GLN A 63 4.63 -18.87 1.26
N ALA A 64 4.87 -19.30 0.04
CA ALA A 64 6.07 -20.04 -0.26
C ALA A 64 7.32 -19.20 -0.05
N GLY A 65 7.20 -17.89 -0.25
CA GLY A 65 8.29 -16.97 0.04
C GLY A 65 8.27 -16.43 1.45
N GLN A 66 7.43 -17.00 2.30
CA GLN A 66 7.33 -16.62 3.70
C GLN A 66 6.79 -15.19 3.86
N SER A 67 6.02 -14.72 2.92
CA SER A 67 5.40 -13.42 3.05
C SER A 67 4.01 -13.60 3.65
N GLU A 68 3.59 -12.62 4.43
CA GLU A 68 2.25 -12.65 4.99
C GLU A 68 1.29 -11.81 4.19
N ALA A 69 1.65 -11.44 2.99
CA ALA A 69 0.79 -10.60 2.17
C ALA A 69 -0.55 -11.28 1.92
N SER A 70 -1.62 -10.54 2.08
CA SER A 70 -2.95 -11.04 1.82
C SER A 70 -3.69 -10.15 0.84
N GLY A 71 -3.16 -9.01 0.52
CA GLY A 71 -3.81 -8.10 -0.40
C GLY A 71 -2.80 -7.32 -1.20
N ARG A 72 -3.34 -6.54 -2.13
CA ARG A 72 -2.52 -5.76 -3.01
C ARG A 72 -3.18 -4.41 -3.19
N MET A 73 -2.39 -3.35 -3.15
CA MET A 73 -2.90 -2.02 -3.42
C MET A 73 -2.08 -1.44 -4.54
N VAL A 74 -2.75 -0.76 -5.46
CA VAL A 74 -2.06 -0.13 -6.58
C VAL A 74 -2.35 1.35 -6.53
N ILE A 75 -1.30 2.16 -6.64
CA ILE A 75 -1.43 3.60 -6.66
C ILE A 75 -0.68 4.13 -7.87
N ARG A 76 -0.88 5.40 -8.18
CA ARG A 76 -0.06 6.01 -9.21
C ARG A 76 1.34 6.12 -8.65
N TYR A 77 2.31 6.03 -9.53
CA TYR A 77 3.71 6.03 -9.09
C TYR A 77 4.01 7.28 -8.29
N ARG A 78 4.74 7.11 -7.21
CA ARG A 78 5.34 8.21 -6.47
C ARG A 78 6.54 7.67 -5.75
N ALA A 79 7.56 8.52 -5.65
CA ALA A 79 8.77 8.14 -4.95
C ALA A 79 8.52 8.24 -3.45
N GLY A 80 9.29 7.50 -2.69
CA GLY A 80 9.24 7.63 -1.23
C GLY A 80 8.36 6.64 -0.51
N VAL A 81 7.76 5.68 -1.20
CA VAL A 81 7.01 4.64 -0.52
C VAL A 81 7.99 3.62 0.01
N LEU A 82 8.00 3.42 1.32
CA LEU A 82 8.96 2.55 1.97
C LEU A 82 8.27 1.39 2.67
N PRO A 83 8.92 0.23 2.74
CA PRO A 83 8.33 -0.92 3.41
C PRO A 83 8.08 -0.72 4.90
N THR A 84 8.72 0.29 5.49
CA THR A 84 8.52 0.56 6.90
C THR A 84 7.25 1.34 7.17
N MET A 85 6.60 1.84 6.12
CA MET A 85 5.36 2.58 6.28
C MET A 85 4.19 1.66 6.50
N ARG A 86 3.09 2.22 6.96
CA ARG A 86 1.84 1.47 7.04
C ARG A 86 0.77 2.26 6.30
N ILE A 87 -0.30 1.58 5.95
CA ILE A 87 -1.39 2.16 5.18
C ILE A 87 -2.68 2.04 5.99
N LEU A 88 -3.43 3.11 6.01
CA LEU A 88 -4.75 3.09 6.64
C LEU A 88 -5.81 3.13 5.57
N HIS A 89 -6.81 2.26 5.69
CA HIS A 89 -7.91 2.22 4.74
C HIS A 89 -9.17 1.80 5.49
N ARG A 90 -10.14 2.70 5.53
CA ARG A 90 -11.43 2.40 6.16
C ARG A 90 -11.29 1.90 7.59
N GLY A 91 -10.38 2.50 8.33
CA GLY A 91 -10.21 2.13 9.72
C GLY A 91 -9.30 0.93 9.95
N ASP A 92 -8.87 0.26 8.89
CA ASP A 92 -7.97 -0.86 9.04
C ASP A 92 -6.55 -0.44 8.79
N VAL A 93 -5.62 -1.14 9.43
CA VAL A 93 -4.20 -0.88 9.29
C VAL A 93 -3.58 -1.99 8.47
N TYR A 94 -2.79 -1.63 7.49
CA TYR A 94 -2.12 -2.60 6.65
C TYR A 94 -0.62 -2.36 6.70
N ASN A 95 0.13 -3.42 6.84
CA ASN A 95 1.59 -3.32 6.81
C ASN A 95 2.08 -3.64 5.41
N ILE A 96 3.07 -2.90 4.97
CA ILE A 96 3.62 -3.11 3.63
C ILE A 96 4.56 -4.30 3.70
N GLN A 97 4.39 -5.23 2.75
CA GLN A 97 5.18 -6.44 2.71
C GLN A 97 6.18 -6.33 1.56
N GLY A 98 7.36 -5.90 1.85
CA GLY A 98 8.40 -5.82 0.84
C GLY A 98 8.38 -4.52 0.07
N PRO A 99 9.31 -4.32 -0.81
CA PRO A 99 9.39 -3.07 -1.57
C PRO A 99 8.27 -2.95 -2.59
N PRO A 100 7.79 -1.74 -2.84
CA PRO A 100 6.78 -1.55 -3.88
C PRO A 100 7.33 -1.92 -5.24
N MET A 101 6.46 -2.42 -6.10
CA MET A 101 6.87 -2.87 -7.42
C MET A 101 6.37 -1.91 -8.48
N PRO A 102 7.27 -1.30 -9.24
CA PRO A 102 6.86 -0.43 -10.35
C PRO A 102 6.17 -1.22 -11.44
N ASP A 103 5.42 -0.53 -12.27
CA ASP A 103 4.74 -1.23 -13.35
C ASP A 103 5.76 -1.78 -14.35
N PRO A 104 5.44 -2.87 -15.02
CA PRO A 104 6.42 -3.54 -15.87
C PRO A 104 6.72 -2.84 -17.19
N VAL A 105 5.96 -1.83 -17.55
CA VAL A 105 6.19 -1.19 -18.83
C VAL A 105 7.14 -0.01 -18.68
N SER A 106 6.80 0.97 -17.88
CA SER A 106 7.65 2.13 -17.75
C SER A 106 8.32 2.24 -16.40
N GLY A 107 7.74 1.62 -15.40
CA GLY A 107 8.23 1.75 -14.05
C GLY A 107 7.87 3.08 -13.42
N LEU A 108 7.10 3.90 -14.12
CA LEU A 108 6.81 5.24 -13.64
C LEU A 108 5.34 5.60 -13.62
N GLU A 109 4.46 4.67 -13.93
CA GLU A 109 3.04 4.99 -13.90
C GLU A 109 2.32 4.51 -12.68
N TYR A 110 2.60 3.33 -12.24
CA TYR A 110 1.90 2.76 -11.10
C TYR A 110 2.85 2.01 -10.18
N LEU A 111 2.48 1.89 -8.93
CA LEU A 111 3.20 1.06 -7.97
C LEU A 111 2.22 0.05 -7.41
N THR A 112 2.68 -1.20 -7.35
CA THR A 112 1.92 -2.26 -6.70
C THR A 112 2.54 -2.53 -5.35
N ILE A 113 1.73 -2.48 -4.30
CA ILE A 113 2.20 -2.65 -2.95
C ILE A 113 1.49 -3.85 -2.36
N LEU A 114 2.26 -4.85 -1.96
CA LEU A 114 1.69 -5.99 -1.28
C LEU A 114 1.53 -5.65 0.19
N VAL A 115 0.38 -5.98 0.75
CA VAL A 115 0.07 -5.60 2.12
C VAL A 115 -0.50 -6.76 2.89
N ALA A 116 -0.35 -6.71 4.20
CA ALA A 116 -0.99 -7.65 5.11
C ALA A 116 -1.77 -6.83 6.12
N LYS A 117 -2.99 -7.26 6.44
CA LYS A 117 -3.78 -6.54 7.40
C LYS A 117 -3.11 -6.67 8.76
N GLY A 118 -2.78 -5.57 9.34
CA GLY A 118 -2.03 -5.58 10.56
C GLY A 118 -2.90 -5.63 11.77
N LEU A 119 -2.28 -5.95 12.89
CA LEU A 119 -2.97 -6.01 14.06
C LEU A 119 -2.74 -4.72 14.57
N ASN A 120 -3.10 -3.94 14.60
CA ASN A 120 -3.05 -2.78 15.02
C ASN A 120 -2.18 -2.36 15.87
N ASP A 121 -1.58 -1.99 16.07
CA ASP A 121 -0.83 -1.64 16.84
C ASP A 121 -0.63 -0.39 16.86
N GLY A 122 -1.16 -0.08 16.79
CA GLY A 122 -1.09 1.13 17.08
C GLY A 122 -0.04 1.93 17.11
#